data_1be66a28a578b85a210296bda9b96fcc
#
_entry.id   1be66a28a578b85a210296bda9b96fcc
#
_cell.length_a   1.000
_cell.length_b   1.000
_cell.length_c   1.000
_cell.angle_alpha   90.00
_cell.angle_beta   90.00
_cell.angle_gamma   90.00
#
_symmetry.space_group_name_H-M   'P 1'
#
loop_
_entity.id
_entity.type
_entity.pdbx_description
1 polymer ?
#
loop_
_entity_poly.entity_id
_entity_poly.type
_entity_poly.pdbx_seq_one_letter_code
_entity_poly.pdbx_strand_id
1 'polypeptide(L)'
;MKTMKLWRITFMMLVAFSLASCSSEDNNDNEVANTDLERPTATTQLTLENAPIMDGSDSTEPLRSLLMCRLLGIECEWRQRLQTNATWGVIPQWYKFSDETKDAVQRILQNRNTHGSFVSLIDGENDIIITARGISRDEQTYANEKGVSLLSYPVAKDAFVFLVNPKNPIRNLSNEQVIKIYTGEIRNWKEVGGNDAMINPYIRNPNSGSQEKMETIVMKDHQMIDWPEMVGYVMLSPYYQLEQDENGIAYTPFYYYDTIVNDDRTEVIGINGVTPDKSTIENNSYPYVTEVMASVRADVDKGSTAYQLFYQLATGQHNGIVKESGYIICK
;
A
#
# COMPACT_ATOMS: atom_id res chain seq x y z
N MET A 1 -35.39 -5.95 59.40
CA MET A 1 -34.43 -6.67 58.57
C MET A 1 -34.15 -5.79 57.35
N LYS A 2 -32.92 -5.24 57.24
CA LYS A 2 -32.52 -4.24 56.26
C LYS A 2 -31.95 -4.95 55.06
N THR A 3 -32.48 -4.70 53.87
CA THR A 3 -31.95 -5.14 52.57
C THR A 3 -30.90 -4.16 52.11
N MET A 4 -29.66 -4.63 51.95
CA MET A 4 -28.56 -3.89 51.33
C MET A 4 -28.67 -3.97 49.81
N LYS A 5 -28.74 -2.81 49.13
CA LYS A 5 -28.61 -2.66 47.71
C LYS A 5 -27.12 -2.60 47.31
N LEU A 6 -26.68 -3.57 46.55
CA LEU A 6 -25.36 -3.56 45.89
C LEU A 6 -25.38 -2.64 44.67
N TRP A 7 -24.55 -1.63 44.66
CA TRP A 7 -24.36 -0.72 43.52
C TRP A 7 -23.23 -1.27 42.64
N ARG A 8 -23.58 -1.72 41.45
CA ARG A 8 -22.60 -2.08 40.43
C ARG A 8 -22.17 -0.79 39.69
N ILE A 9 -20.91 -0.42 39.86
CA ILE A 9 -20.25 0.62 39.06
C ILE A 9 -19.74 -0.06 37.80
N THR A 10 -20.37 0.25 36.66
CA THR A 10 -19.91 -0.16 35.35
C THR A 10 -18.90 0.89 34.87
N PHE A 11 -17.64 0.50 34.81
CA PHE A 11 -16.59 1.33 34.23
C PHE A 11 -16.70 1.23 32.67
N MET A 12 -17.20 2.27 32.04
CA MET A 12 -17.29 2.40 30.61
C MET A 12 -15.98 3.00 30.10
N MET A 13 -15.08 2.14 29.58
CA MET A 13 -13.88 2.60 28.87
C MET A 13 -14.31 3.14 27.53
N LEU A 14 -14.29 4.46 27.39
CA LEU A 14 -14.44 5.13 26.09
C LEU A 14 -13.10 5.00 25.37
N VAL A 15 -13.04 4.10 24.39
CA VAL A 15 -11.95 4.10 23.40
C VAL A 15 -12.34 5.11 22.34
N ALA A 16 -11.69 6.27 22.37
CA ALA A 16 -11.83 7.27 21.30
C ALA A 16 -11.00 6.85 20.10
N PHE A 17 -11.66 6.26 19.07
CA PHE A 17 -11.10 6.17 17.74
C PHE A 17 -11.22 7.55 17.10
N SER A 18 -10.13 8.29 16.99
CA SER A 18 -10.06 9.48 16.15
C SER A 18 -9.86 9.05 14.69
N LEU A 19 -10.95 8.98 13.95
CA LEU A 19 -10.93 8.96 12.48
C LEU A 19 -10.54 10.37 12.01
N ALA A 20 -9.29 10.57 11.67
CA ALA A 20 -8.89 11.76 10.92
C ALA A 20 -9.40 11.61 9.48
N SER A 21 -10.60 12.15 9.24
CA SER A 21 -11.17 12.31 7.90
C SER A 21 -10.54 13.54 7.25
N CYS A 22 -9.98 13.41 6.06
CA CYS A 22 -9.61 14.55 5.23
C CYS A 22 -10.88 15.31 4.83
N SER A 23 -11.20 16.42 5.49
CA SER A 23 -12.25 17.34 5.07
C SER A 23 -11.66 18.50 4.28
N SER A 24 -12.27 18.80 3.14
CA SER A 24 -11.99 19.98 2.31
C SER A 24 -12.52 21.24 2.98
N GLU A 25 -11.68 22.29 3.14
CA GLU A 25 -12.08 23.70 2.95
C GLU A 25 -10.85 24.63 2.97
N ASP A 26 -10.78 25.43 1.93
CA ASP A 26 -10.18 26.77 1.70
C ASP A 26 -8.77 27.16 2.19
N ASN A 27 -7.96 27.47 1.17
CA ASN A 27 -6.89 28.47 1.04
C ASN A 27 -6.39 29.19 2.31
N ASN A 28 -5.27 28.72 2.79
CA ASN A 28 -4.15 29.56 3.26
C ASN A 28 -2.90 28.67 3.34
N ASP A 29 -1.75 29.19 2.88
CA ASP A 29 -0.44 28.59 3.03
C ASP A 29 -0.07 28.45 4.52
N ASN A 30 -0.67 27.49 5.19
CA ASN A 30 -0.27 27.02 6.51
C ASN A 30 0.00 25.52 6.40
N GLU A 31 1.24 25.14 6.65
CA GLU A 31 1.62 23.78 7.00
C GLU A 31 0.53 23.19 7.93
N VAL A 32 -0.25 22.23 7.45
CA VAL A 32 -1.06 21.40 8.33
C VAL A 32 -0.09 20.50 9.07
N ALA A 33 0.59 21.08 10.06
CA ALA A 33 1.36 20.34 11.03
C ALA A 33 0.36 19.40 11.74
N ASN A 34 0.50 18.12 11.51
CA ASN A 34 -0.22 17.12 12.28
C ASN A 34 0.23 17.26 13.74
N THR A 35 -0.63 17.78 14.59
CA THR A 35 -0.32 18.23 15.96
C THR A 35 0.07 17.10 16.90
N ASP A 36 -0.07 15.82 16.48
CA ASP A 36 0.15 14.66 17.34
C ASP A 36 1.55 14.03 17.18
N LEU A 37 2.32 14.39 16.14
CA LEU A 37 3.68 13.90 15.97
C LEU A 37 4.69 14.84 16.63
N GLU A 38 5.49 14.29 17.56
CA GLU A 38 6.60 15.03 18.15
C GLU A 38 7.65 15.36 17.09
N ARG A 39 8.18 16.59 17.13
CA ARG A 39 9.25 16.99 16.22
C ARG A 39 10.53 16.21 16.51
N PRO A 40 11.35 15.90 15.47
CA PRO A 40 12.67 15.35 15.69
C PRO A 40 13.50 16.21 16.64
N THR A 41 14.22 15.58 17.55
CA THR A 41 15.11 16.29 18.51
C THR A 41 16.40 16.79 17.86
N ALA A 42 16.75 16.28 16.68
CA ALA A 42 17.86 16.71 15.86
C ALA A 42 17.48 16.72 14.38
N THR A 43 18.12 17.58 13.60
CA THR A 43 18.06 17.57 12.14
C THR A 43 19.46 17.26 11.63
N THR A 44 19.62 16.08 11.04
CA THR A 44 20.90 15.59 10.51
C THR A 44 20.81 15.47 9.00
N GLN A 45 21.82 15.99 8.29
CA GLN A 45 21.91 15.75 6.86
C GLN A 45 22.09 14.25 6.59
N LEU A 46 21.27 13.71 5.68
CA LEU A 46 21.39 12.31 5.27
C LEU A 46 22.64 12.12 4.40
N THR A 47 23.37 11.06 4.69
CA THR A 47 24.53 10.57 3.95
C THR A 47 24.36 9.07 3.69
N LEU A 48 25.21 8.49 2.84
CA LEU A 48 25.21 7.04 2.62
C LEU A 48 25.50 6.23 3.89
N GLU A 49 26.20 6.82 4.86
CA GLU A 49 26.58 6.15 6.11
C GLU A 49 25.44 6.13 7.13
N ASN A 50 24.69 7.26 7.23
CA ASN A 50 23.65 7.44 8.25
C ASN A 50 22.22 7.31 7.73
N ALA A 51 22.04 7.09 6.44
CA ALA A 51 20.69 6.90 5.87
C ALA A 51 20.03 5.66 6.47
N PRO A 52 18.72 5.77 6.82
CA PRO A 52 17.99 4.65 7.41
C PRO A 52 17.80 3.52 6.40
N ILE A 53 17.78 2.28 6.91
CA ILE A 53 17.41 1.12 6.10
C ILE A 53 15.92 1.18 5.81
N MET A 54 15.55 1.31 4.53
CA MET A 54 14.18 1.40 4.05
C MET A 54 13.73 0.09 3.43
N ASP A 55 12.56 -0.39 3.83
CA ASP A 55 11.90 -1.55 3.23
C ASP A 55 10.44 -1.24 2.90
N GLY A 56 9.68 -2.15 2.31
CA GLY A 56 8.27 -1.91 2.03
C GLY A 56 7.66 -2.84 0.99
N SER A 57 6.48 -2.44 0.51
CA SER A 57 5.76 -3.15 -0.54
C SER A 57 6.45 -3.03 -1.89
N ASP A 58 6.29 -4.04 -2.76
CA ASP A 58 6.81 -3.99 -4.14
C ASP A 58 6.30 -2.75 -4.90
N SER A 59 5.04 -2.36 -4.69
CA SER A 59 4.46 -1.18 -5.33
C SER A 59 5.07 0.13 -4.83
N THR A 60 5.67 0.18 -3.63
CA THR A 60 6.28 1.41 -3.08
C THR A 60 7.77 1.53 -3.40
N GLU A 61 8.36 0.56 -4.09
CA GLU A 61 9.78 0.57 -4.43
C GLU A 61 10.21 1.83 -5.21
N PRO A 62 9.46 2.33 -6.22
CA PRO A 62 9.86 3.55 -6.90
C PRO A 62 9.89 4.78 -5.99
N LEU A 63 8.96 4.91 -5.05
CA LEU A 63 8.98 6.00 -4.06
C LEU A 63 10.20 5.91 -3.14
N ARG A 64 10.50 4.71 -2.61
CA ARG A 64 11.69 4.50 -1.76
C ARG A 64 12.99 4.79 -2.50
N SER A 65 13.08 4.36 -3.75
CA SER A 65 14.23 4.65 -4.61
C SER A 65 14.38 6.15 -4.89
N LEU A 66 13.29 6.86 -5.18
CA LEU A 66 13.32 8.31 -5.38
C LEU A 66 13.71 9.07 -4.11
N LEU A 67 13.19 8.68 -2.95
CA LEU A 67 13.60 9.26 -1.67
C LEU A 67 15.12 9.13 -1.48
N MET A 68 15.66 7.92 -1.63
CA MET A 68 17.10 7.71 -1.56
C MET A 68 17.86 8.61 -2.57
N CYS A 69 17.44 8.61 -3.83
CA CYS A 69 18.12 9.37 -4.87
C CYS A 69 18.13 10.87 -4.58
N ARG A 70 16.98 11.44 -4.22
CA ARG A 70 16.83 12.87 -4.00
C ARG A 70 17.49 13.34 -2.70
N LEU A 71 17.39 12.55 -1.63
CA LEU A 71 17.92 12.93 -0.33
C LEU A 71 19.44 12.72 -0.20
N LEU A 72 20.00 11.76 -0.94
CA LEU A 72 21.43 11.44 -0.91
C LEU A 72 22.20 12.00 -2.12
N GLY A 73 21.52 12.70 -3.05
CA GLY A 73 22.15 13.21 -4.26
C GLY A 73 22.63 12.11 -5.23
N ILE A 74 21.97 10.96 -5.21
CA ILE A 74 22.29 9.83 -6.09
C ILE A 74 21.55 9.99 -7.42
N GLU A 75 22.26 9.84 -8.53
CA GLU A 75 21.63 9.90 -9.84
C GLU A 75 20.80 8.64 -10.12
N CYS A 76 19.50 8.84 -10.37
CA CYS A 76 18.55 7.79 -10.71
C CYS A 76 17.70 8.24 -11.90
N GLU A 77 17.17 7.27 -12.62
CA GLU A 77 16.28 7.49 -13.77
C GLU A 77 15.09 6.54 -13.75
N TRP A 78 13.96 7.02 -14.23
CA TRP A 78 12.84 6.17 -14.60
C TRP A 78 13.18 5.39 -15.86
N ARG A 79 13.12 4.07 -15.80
CA ARG A 79 13.26 3.23 -16.99
C ARG A 79 12.54 1.91 -16.84
N GLN A 80 12.30 1.29 -17.97
CA GLN A 80 11.72 -0.03 -18.06
C GLN A 80 12.76 -1.11 -17.71
N ARG A 81 12.38 -2.03 -16.83
CA ARG A 81 13.19 -3.18 -16.41
C ARG A 81 12.97 -4.33 -17.40
N LEU A 82 13.77 -4.41 -18.45
CA LEU A 82 13.62 -5.42 -19.51
C LEU A 82 13.73 -6.87 -19.02
N GLN A 83 14.46 -7.10 -17.94
CA GLN A 83 14.67 -8.43 -17.36
C GLN A 83 13.50 -8.92 -16.49
N THR A 84 12.60 -8.03 -16.09
CA THR A 84 11.45 -8.31 -15.22
C THR A 84 10.13 -7.95 -15.90
N ASN A 85 9.96 -8.41 -17.15
CA ASN A 85 8.72 -8.26 -17.91
C ASN A 85 8.27 -6.82 -18.13
N ALA A 86 9.25 -5.97 -18.44
CA ALA A 86 9.04 -4.61 -18.88
C ALA A 86 8.34 -3.67 -17.85
N THR A 87 8.42 -3.97 -16.55
CA THR A 87 7.92 -3.06 -15.52
C THR A 87 8.78 -1.81 -15.41
N TRP A 88 8.13 -0.67 -15.16
CA TRP A 88 8.82 0.59 -14.92
C TRP A 88 9.30 0.70 -13.46
N GLY A 89 10.40 1.40 -13.26
CA GLY A 89 10.94 1.65 -11.93
C GLY A 89 12.01 2.73 -11.93
N VAL A 90 12.34 3.20 -10.75
CA VAL A 90 13.43 4.16 -10.53
C VAL A 90 14.72 3.39 -10.32
N ILE A 91 15.65 3.52 -11.24
CA ILE A 91 16.89 2.76 -11.25
C ILE A 91 18.09 3.67 -11.00
N PRO A 92 18.88 3.42 -9.96
CA PRO A 92 20.15 4.10 -9.76
C PRO A 92 21.10 3.88 -10.95
N GLN A 93 21.86 4.90 -11.33
CA GLN A 93 22.82 4.80 -12.44
C GLN A 93 24.08 4.08 -11.97
N TRP A 94 23.96 2.77 -11.72
CA TRP A 94 24.98 1.89 -11.12
C TRP A 94 26.37 2.00 -11.72
N TYR A 95 26.47 2.30 -13.01
CA TYR A 95 27.74 2.43 -13.73
C TYR A 95 28.56 3.67 -13.32
N LYS A 96 27.94 4.62 -12.61
CA LYS A 96 28.57 5.83 -12.09
C LYS A 96 29.11 5.65 -10.66
N PHE A 97 28.79 4.55 -10.00
CA PHE A 97 29.05 4.38 -8.58
C PHE A 97 30.28 3.51 -8.33
N SER A 98 31.04 3.85 -7.29
CA SER A 98 32.01 2.95 -6.70
C SER A 98 31.31 1.73 -6.07
N ASP A 99 32.08 0.69 -5.78
CA ASP A 99 31.51 -0.51 -5.17
C ASP A 99 31.01 -0.22 -3.73
N GLU A 100 31.68 0.65 -2.99
CA GLU A 100 31.24 1.11 -1.67
C GLU A 100 29.88 1.83 -1.74
N THR A 101 29.65 2.65 -2.78
CA THR A 101 28.35 3.32 -2.99
C THR A 101 27.28 2.30 -3.33
N LYS A 102 27.57 1.30 -4.16
CA LYS A 102 26.61 0.22 -4.48
C LYS A 102 26.21 -0.56 -3.25
N ASP A 103 27.20 -0.94 -2.42
CA ASP A 103 26.96 -1.68 -1.18
C ASP A 103 26.10 -0.85 -0.21
N ALA A 104 26.37 0.45 -0.09
CA ALA A 104 25.58 1.35 0.75
C ALA A 104 24.15 1.47 0.25
N VAL A 105 23.93 1.62 -1.06
CA VAL A 105 22.58 1.68 -1.67
C VAL A 105 21.82 0.37 -1.46
N GLN A 106 22.47 -0.77 -1.64
CA GLN A 106 21.87 -2.09 -1.41
C GLN A 106 21.50 -2.30 0.06
N ARG A 107 22.30 -1.78 0.98
CA ARG A 107 21.98 -1.79 2.42
C ARG A 107 20.75 -0.91 2.72
N ILE A 108 20.68 0.29 2.15
CA ILE A 108 19.62 1.25 2.41
C ILE A 108 18.27 0.79 1.82
N LEU A 109 18.26 0.23 0.61
CA LEU A 109 17.04 -0.19 -0.07
C LEU A 109 16.86 -1.71 0.02
N GLN A 110 15.98 -2.14 0.90
CA GLN A 110 15.54 -3.53 1.01
C GLN A 110 14.21 -3.75 0.29
N ASN A 111 13.87 -4.98 -0.06
CA ASN A 111 12.60 -5.33 -0.68
C ASN A 111 12.14 -6.73 -0.28
N ARG A 112 11.53 -6.82 0.90
CA ARG A 112 11.02 -8.09 1.48
C ARG A 112 9.51 -8.25 1.30
N ASN A 113 8.88 -7.50 0.40
CA ASN A 113 7.43 -7.35 0.26
C ASN A 113 6.74 -6.77 1.52
N THR A 114 5.41 -6.61 1.47
CA THR A 114 4.68 -5.95 2.56
C THR A 114 4.81 -6.69 3.89
N HIS A 115 4.55 -8.00 3.90
CA HIS A 115 4.61 -8.79 5.13
C HIS A 115 6.03 -8.86 5.69
N GLY A 116 7.01 -9.20 4.85
CA GLY A 116 8.41 -9.30 5.27
C GLY A 116 8.97 -7.98 5.79
N SER A 117 8.54 -6.82 5.24
CA SER A 117 8.98 -5.52 5.74
C SER A 117 8.43 -5.20 7.13
N PHE A 118 7.16 -5.57 7.43
CA PHE A 118 6.62 -5.44 8.80
C PHE A 118 7.35 -6.34 9.78
N VAL A 119 7.58 -7.60 9.43
CA VAL A 119 8.32 -8.54 10.29
C VAL A 119 9.72 -7.99 10.58
N SER A 120 10.45 -7.56 9.55
CA SER A 120 11.80 -7.00 9.71
C SER A 120 11.82 -5.71 10.53
N LEU A 121 10.79 -4.85 10.43
CA LEU A 121 10.68 -3.64 11.25
C LEU A 121 10.44 -4.00 12.72
N ILE A 122 9.57 -4.97 12.99
CA ILE A 122 9.30 -5.47 14.34
C ILE A 122 10.57 -6.09 14.96
N ASP A 123 11.33 -6.85 14.18
CA ASP A 123 12.58 -7.47 14.62
C ASP A 123 13.77 -6.48 14.70
N GLY A 124 13.59 -5.24 14.21
CA GLY A 124 14.64 -4.19 14.24
C GLY A 124 15.72 -4.38 13.17
N GLU A 125 15.44 -5.11 12.09
CA GLU A 125 16.35 -5.33 10.96
C GLU A 125 16.32 -4.22 9.92
N ASN A 126 15.26 -3.40 9.93
CA ASN A 126 15.15 -2.15 9.15
C ASN A 126 14.66 -1.01 10.06
N ASP A 127 14.83 0.21 9.58
CA ASP A 127 14.59 1.42 10.38
C ASP A 127 13.24 2.08 10.07
N ILE A 128 12.81 2.01 8.81
CA ILE A 128 11.56 2.59 8.32
C ILE A 128 11.01 1.73 7.18
N ILE A 129 9.69 1.59 7.13
CA ILE A 129 9.02 0.93 6.01
C ILE A 129 8.02 1.87 5.33
N ILE A 130 7.88 1.72 4.01
CA ILE A 130 6.83 2.38 3.23
C ILE A 130 6.00 1.29 2.56
N THR A 131 4.75 1.17 2.99
CA THR A 131 3.89 0.04 2.63
C THR A 131 2.57 0.49 2.00
N ALA A 132 2.03 -0.32 1.10
CA ALA A 132 0.76 -0.04 0.42
C ALA A 132 -0.49 -0.26 1.29
N ARG A 133 -0.33 -0.59 2.56
CA ARG A 133 -1.36 -0.76 3.58
C ARG A 133 -0.78 -0.58 4.98
N GLY A 134 -1.63 -0.43 5.97
CA GLY A 134 -1.22 -0.52 7.37
C GLY A 134 -0.85 -1.95 7.80
N ILE A 135 -0.52 -2.11 9.07
CA ILE A 135 -0.22 -3.40 9.70
C ILE A 135 -1.43 -4.33 9.64
N SER A 136 -1.23 -5.60 9.28
CA SER A 136 -2.27 -6.65 9.31
C SER A 136 -2.49 -7.19 10.71
N ARG A 137 -3.54 -8.00 10.86
CA ARG A 137 -3.84 -8.66 12.14
C ARG A 137 -2.73 -9.60 12.61
N ASP A 138 -2.15 -10.37 11.68
CA ASP A 138 -1.09 -11.32 12.01
C ASP A 138 0.20 -10.60 12.39
N GLU A 139 0.55 -9.53 11.67
CA GLU A 139 1.69 -8.68 11.97
C GLU A 139 1.51 -7.95 13.31
N GLN A 140 0.29 -7.48 13.62
CA GLN A 140 -0.03 -6.87 14.92
C GLN A 140 0.10 -7.90 16.06
N THR A 141 -0.34 -9.14 15.82
CA THR A 141 -0.17 -10.22 16.80
C THR A 141 1.31 -10.47 17.07
N TYR A 142 2.11 -10.56 15.99
CA TYR A 142 3.56 -10.73 16.09
C TYR A 142 4.22 -9.55 16.82
N ALA A 143 3.84 -8.31 16.51
CA ALA A 143 4.35 -7.13 17.21
C ALA A 143 4.03 -7.18 18.71
N ASN A 144 2.80 -7.58 19.08
CA ASN A 144 2.40 -7.73 20.48
C ASN A 144 3.22 -8.82 21.21
N GLU A 145 3.47 -9.96 20.58
CA GLU A 145 4.32 -11.03 21.12
C GLU A 145 5.76 -10.57 21.36
N LYS A 146 6.27 -9.67 20.51
CA LYS A 146 7.61 -9.06 20.65
C LYS A 146 7.62 -7.86 21.60
N GLY A 147 6.46 -7.39 22.08
CA GLY A 147 6.37 -6.18 22.90
C GLY A 147 6.70 -4.90 22.14
N VAL A 148 6.51 -4.90 20.81
CA VAL A 148 6.82 -3.78 19.91
C VAL A 148 5.52 -3.07 19.50
N SER A 149 5.54 -1.74 19.49
CA SER A 149 4.50 -0.91 18.89
C SER A 149 5.06 -0.15 17.70
N LEU A 150 4.21 0.15 16.72
CA LEU A 150 4.60 0.92 15.53
C LEU A 150 3.90 2.29 15.53
N LEU A 151 4.61 3.30 15.04
CA LEU A 151 4.04 4.57 14.59
C LEU A 151 3.85 4.48 13.09
N SER A 152 2.64 4.74 12.60
CA SER A 152 2.30 4.66 11.18
C SER A 152 1.54 5.90 10.75
N TYR A 153 1.91 6.46 9.57
CA TYR A 153 1.29 7.66 9.04
C TYR A 153 1.04 7.54 7.53
N PRO A 154 -0.12 8.02 7.03
CA PRO A 154 -0.39 8.06 5.60
C PRO A 154 0.50 9.11 4.92
N VAL A 155 1.16 8.71 3.83
CA VAL A 155 2.08 9.57 3.05
C VAL A 155 1.64 9.75 1.61
N ALA A 156 0.79 8.86 1.11
CA ALA A 156 0.21 8.95 -0.23
C ALA A 156 -1.13 8.23 -0.31
N LYS A 157 -1.91 8.55 -1.34
CA LYS A 157 -3.11 7.81 -1.72
C LYS A 157 -2.81 6.85 -2.86
N ASP A 158 -3.50 5.72 -2.83
CA ASP A 158 -3.56 4.72 -3.88
C ASP A 158 -5.01 4.19 -3.95
N ALA A 159 -5.28 3.20 -4.78
CA ALA A 159 -6.54 2.50 -4.78
C ALA A 159 -6.33 1.00 -4.98
N PHE A 160 -7.33 0.23 -4.61
CA PHE A 160 -7.39 -1.19 -4.88
C PHE A 160 -8.35 -1.43 -6.05
N VAL A 161 -7.86 -1.98 -7.16
CA VAL A 161 -8.61 -2.03 -8.42
C VAL A 161 -8.73 -3.47 -8.92
N PHE A 162 -9.75 -3.68 -9.76
CA PHE A 162 -10.02 -4.96 -10.41
C PHE A 162 -9.68 -4.87 -11.88
N LEU A 163 -9.09 -5.95 -12.38
CA LEU A 163 -8.61 -6.11 -13.75
C LEU A 163 -9.33 -7.26 -14.43
N VAL A 164 -9.54 -7.11 -15.74
CA VAL A 164 -10.00 -8.17 -16.64
C VAL A 164 -9.12 -8.20 -17.88
N ASN A 165 -9.24 -9.26 -18.70
CA ASN A 165 -8.66 -9.27 -20.03
C ASN A 165 -9.35 -8.18 -20.91
N PRO A 166 -8.64 -7.44 -21.78
CA PRO A 166 -9.23 -6.41 -22.64
C PRO A 166 -10.38 -6.90 -23.54
N LYS A 167 -10.42 -8.19 -23.89
CA LYS A 167 -11.50 -8.82 -24.66
C LYS A 167 -12.75 -9.13 -23.83
N ASN A 168 -12.67 -9.12 -22.50
CA ASN A 168 -13.85 -9.24 -21.65
C ASN A 168 -14.71 -7.97 -21.83
N PRO A 169 -16.04 -8.10 -22.10
CA PRO A 169 -16.88 -6.94 -22.33
C PRO A 169 -17.24 -6.14 -21.06
N ILE A 170 -16.99 -6.70 -19.88
CA ILE A 170 -17.30 -6.04 -18.60
C ILE A 170 -16.35 -4.85 -18.36
N ARG A 171 -16.97 -3.69 -18.06
CA ARG A 171 -16.24 -2.46 -17.73
C ARG A 171 -16.64 -1.86 -16.37
N ASN A 172 -17.63 -2.47 -15.72
CA ASN A 172 -18.07 -2.04 -14.40
C ASN A 172 -18.77 -3.21 -13.68
N LEU A 173 -18.53 -3.31 -12.37
CA LEU A 173 -19.27 -4.20 -11.46
C LEU A 173 -19.74 -3.38 -10.26
N SER A 174 -20.82 -3.82 -9.62
CA SER A 174 -21.13 -3.32 -8.29
C SER A 174 -20.23 -3.97 -7.25
N ASN A 175 -20.06 -3.32 -6.10
CA ASN A 175 -19.37 -3.91 -4.96
C ASN A 175 -19.95 -5.28 -4.56
N GLU A 176 -21.28 -5.38 -4.56
CA GLU A 176 -21.99 -6.63 -4.26
C GLU A 176 -21.69 -7.74 -5.30
N GLN A 177 -21.60 -7.39 -6.59
CA GLN A 177 -21.24 -8.35 -7.63
C GLN A 177 -19.81 -8.87 -7.46
N VAL A 178 -18.87 -8.01 -7.12
CA VAL A 178 -17.49 -8.42 -6.81
C VAL A 178 -17.49 -9.42 -5.64
N ILE A 179 -18.15 -9.09 -4.54
CA ILE A 179 -18.26 -9.99 -3.38
C ILE A 179 -18.86 -11.34 -3.82
N LYS A 180 -19.97 -11.33 -4.56
CA LYS A 180 -20.64 -12.56 -5.02
C LYS A 180 -19.80 -13.40 -5.98
N ILE A 181 -18.93 -12.78 -6.78
CA ILE A 181 -17.97 -13.51 -7.62
C ILE A 181 -16.96 -14.26 -6.73
N TYR A 182 -16.36 -13.57 -5.76
CA TYR A 182 -15.33 -14.18 -4.93
C TYR A 182 -15.87 -15.10 -3.82
N THR A 183 -17.16 -15.01 -3.45
CA THR A 183 -17.86 -16.03 -2.64
C THR A 183 -18.39 -17.20 -3.47
N GLY A 184 -18.32 -17.11 -4.82
CA GLY A 184 -18.78 -18.14 -5.74
C GLY A 184 -20.30 -18.20 -5.90
N GLU A 185 -21.04 -17.19 -5.50
CA GLU A 185 -22.48 -17.05 -5.75
C GLU A 185 -22.76 -16.69 -7.21
N ILE A 186 -21.93 -15.80 -7.81
CA ILE A 186 -21.94 -15.51 -9.25
C ILE A 186 -20.76 -16.24 -9.87
N ARG A 187 -21.03 -17.09 -10.85
CA ARG A 187 -20.01 -17.95 -11.49
C ARG A 187 -19.94 -17.80 -13.01
N ASN A 188 -20.86 -17.07 -13.60
CA ASN A 188 -20.92 -16.88 -15.04
C ASN A 188 -21.03 -15.40 -15.38
N TRP A 189 -20.22 -14.92 -16.32
CA TRP A 189 -20.20 -13.53 -16.71
C TRP A 189 -21.56 -13.00 -17.22
N LYS A 190 -22.41 -13.88 -17.77
CA LYS A 190 -23.78 -13.47 -18.21
C LYS A 190 -24.66 -12.96 -17.07
N GLU A 191 -24.41 -13.39 -15.83
CA GLU A 191 -25.16 -12.95 -14.65
C GLU A 191 -24.93 -11.47 -14.31
N VAL A 192 -23.83 -10.91 -14.84
CA VAL A 192 -23.44 -9.51 -14.68
C VAL A 192 -23.41 -8.74 -16.01
N GLY A 193 -24.02 -9.32 -17.08
CA GLY A 193 -24.13 -8.66 -18.39
C GLY A 193 -22.98 -8.93 -19.36
N GLY A 194 -22.11 -9.87 -19.06
CA GLY A 194 -21.03 -10.33 -19.93
C GLY A 194 -21.41 -11.52 -20.81
N ASN A 195 -20.40 -12.18 -21.35
CA ASN A 195 -20.55 -13.37 -22.19
C ASN A 195 -21.04 -14.57 -21.38
N ASP A 196 -21.64 -15.58 -22.05
CA ASP A 196 -21.99 -16.86 -21.40
C ASP A 196 -20.71 -17.71 -21.23
N ALA A 197 -19.94 -17.40 -20.20
CA ALA A 197 -18.67 -18.04 -19.86
C ALA A 197 -18.46 -18.04 -18.34
N MET A 198 -17.81 -19.09 -17.84
CA MET A 198 -17.48 -19.20 -16.42
C MET A 198 -16.45 -18.14 -16.03
N ILE A 199 -16.62 -17.55 -14.86
CA ILE A 199 -15.67 -16.59 -14.27
C ILE A 199 -14.51 -17.34 -13.61
N ASN A 200 -13.28 -16.91 -13.85
CA ASN A 200 -12.08 -17.39 -13.18
C ASN A 200 -11.54 -16.31 -12.23
N PRO A 201 -11.91 -16.31 -10.94
CA PRO A 201 -11.47 -15.28 -10.00
C PRO A 201 -10.08 -15.62 -9.46
N TYR A 202 -9.08 -14.90 -9.96
CA TYR A 202 -7.71 -15.01 -9.50
C TYR A 202 -7.52 -14.31 -8.14
N ILE A 203 -6.81 -14.99 -7.25
CA ILE A 203 -6.50 -14.53 -5.89
C ILE A 203 -4.99 -14.47 -5.68
N ARG A 204 -4.58 -13.87 -4.57
CA ARG A 204 -3.17 -13.81 -4.18
C ARG A 204 -2.88 -14.76 -3.03
N ASN A 205 -1.63 -15.12 -2.89
CA ASN A 205 -1.18 -15.94 -1.77
C ASN A 205 -1.45 -15.24 -0.41
N PRO A 206 -1.67 -16.00 0.66
CA PRO A 206 -1.80 -15.45 2.02
C PRO A 206 -0.66 -14.49 2.38
N ASN A 207 -0.95 -13.49 3.20
CA ASN A 207 -0.01 -12.45 3.66
C ASN A 207 0.53 -11.52 2.56
N SER A 208 0.07 -11.65 1.29
CA SER A 208 0.36 -10.62 0.30
C SER A 208 -0.43 -9.33 0.63
N GLY A 209 0.17 -8.17 0.40
CA GLY A 209 -0.52 -6.89 0.65
C GLY A 209 -1.82 -6.73 -0.15
N SER A 210 -1.91 -7.33 -1.35
CA SER A 210 -3.13 -7.31 -2.16
C SER A 210 -4.19 -8.27 -1.63
N GLN A 211 -3.81 -9.46 -1.13
CA GLN A 211 -4.74 -10.38 -0.50
C GLN A 211 -5.37 -9.78 0.75
N GLU A 212 -4.55 -9.20 1.61
CA GLU A 212 -5.02 -8.52 2.81
C GLU A 212 -6.00 -7.38 2.50
N LYS A 213 -5.72 -6.57 1.46
CA LYS A 213 -6.68 -5.54 0.99
C LYS A 213 -7.98 -6.16 0.49
N MET A 214 -7.91 -7.24 -0.26
CA MET A 214 -9.11 -7.95 -0.75
C MET A 214 -9.97 -8.41 0.43
N GLU A 215 -9.39 -9.01 1.43
CA GLU A 215 -10.08 -9.52 2.62
C GLU A 215 -10.64 -8.40 3.49
N THR A 216 -9.86 -7.36 3.76
CA THR A 216 -10.23 -6.32 4.75
C THR A 216 -11.08 -5.19 4.16
N ILE A 217 -10.87 -4.82 2.90
CA ILE A 217 -11.53 -3.67 2.28
C ILE A 217 -12.75 -4.09 1.47
N VAL A 218 -12.61 -5.16 0.69
CA VAL A 218 -13.66 -5.61 -0.24
C VAL A 218 -14.56 -6.64 0.42
N MET A 219 -13.99 -7.76 0.88
CA MET A 219 -14.76 -8.89 1.42
C MET A 219 -15.29 -8.62 2.82
N LYS A 220 -14.52 -7.94 3.68
CA LYS A 220 -14.90 -7.62 5.07
C LYS A 220 -15.35 -8.88 5.85
N ASP A 221 -16.65 -8.98 6.12
CA ASP A 221 -17.24 -10.10 6.86
C ASP A 221 -17.60 -11.30 5.96
N HIS A 222 -17.35 -11.20 4.63
CA HIS A 222 -17.62 -12.28 3.68
C HIS A 222 -16.39 -13.16 3.51
N GLN A 223 -16.59 -14.46 3.52
CA GLN A 223 -15.51 -15.41 3.31
C GLN A 223 -15.38 -15.75 1.81
N MET A 224 -14.19 -15.58 1.27
CA MET A 224 -13.86 -16.06 -0.07
C MET A 224 -13.89 -17.59 -0.08
N ILE A 225 -14.37 -18.17 -1.18
CA ILE A 225 -14.19 -19.62 -1.37
C ILE A 225 -12.75 -19.93 -1.75
N ASP A 226 -12.33 -21.15 -1.50
CA ASP A 226 -10.99 -21.60 -1.86
C ASP A 226 -10.86 -21.75 -3.39
N TRP A 227 -9.87 -21.09 -3.96
CA TRP A 227 -9.52 -21.10 -5.38
C TRP A 227 -8.06 -21.55 -5.59
N PRO A 228 -7.68 -22.79 -5.20
CA PRO A 228 -6.27 -23.20 -5.14
C PRO A 228 -5.54 -23.14 -6.48
N GLU A 229 -6.26 -23.30 -7.60
CA GLU A 229 -5.68 -23.23 -8.95
C GLU A 229 -5.55 -21.79 -9.46
N MET A 230 -6.13 -20.81 -8.77
CA MET A 230 -6.16 -19.40 -9.17
C MET A 230 -5.17 -18.53 -8.40
N VAL A 231 -4.29 -19.10 -7.58
CA VAL A 231 -3.38 -18.33 -6.70
C VAL A 231 -2.21 -17.75 -7.46
N GLY A 232 -2.05 -16.44 -7.38
CA GLY A 232 -0.88 -15.71 -7.87
C GLY A 232 0.12 -15.43 -6.75
N TYR A 233 1.40 -15.72 -6.97
CA TYR A 233 2.43 -15.62 -5.93
C TYR A 233 3.28 -14.33 -6.02
N VAL A 234 3.25 -13.64 -7.15
CA VAL A 234 4.01 -12.39 -7.37
C VAL A 234 3.10 -11.27 -7.85
N MET A 235 3.55 -10.02 -7.73
CA MET A 235 2.75 -8.85 -8.12
C MET A 235 2.35 -8.83 -9.60
N LEU A 236 3.12 -9.48 -10.47
CA LEU A 236 2.81 -9.61 -11.90
C LEU A 236 1.87 -10.78 -12.22
N SER A 237 1.56 -11.68 -11.27
CA SER A 237 0.67 -12.82 -11.53
C SER A 237 -0.67 -12.44 -12.15
N PRO A 238 -1.40 -11.40 -11.67
CA PRO A 238 -2.66 -10.98 -12.28
C PRO A 238 -2.54 -10.68 -13.79
N TYR A 239 -1.46 -10.05 -14.20
CA TYR A 239 -1.25 -9.64 -15.59
C TYR A 239 -0.99 -10.85 -16.51
N TYR A 240 -0.16 -11.80 -16.08
CA TYR A 240 0.09 -13.02 -16.85
C TYR A 240 -1.13 -13.92 -16.93
N GLN A 241 -1.87 -14.04 -15.83
CA GLN A 241 -3.07 -14.85 -15.77
C GLN A 241 -4.14 -14.28 -16.71
N LEU A 242 -4.40 -12.97 -16.63
CA LEU A 242 -5.41 -12.31 -17.47
C LEU A 242 -5.01 -12.20 -18.93
N GLU A 243 -3.72 -12.08 -19.26
CA GLU A 243 -3.24 -12.09 -20.66
C GLU A 243 -3.65 -13.38 -21.37
N GLN A 244 -3.68 -14.51 -20.66
CA GLN A 244 -4.00 -15.84 -21.19
C GLN A 244 -5.46 -16.24 -20.99
N ASP A 245 -6.25 -15.49 -20.21
CA ASP A 245 -7.61 -15.85 -19.81
C ASP A 245 -8.59 -14.68 -20.00
N GLU A 246 -9.41 -14.77 -21.06
CA GLU A 246 -10.46 -13.79 -21.37
C GLU A 246 -11.60 -13.78 -20.32
N ASN A 247 -11.72 -14.83 -19.52
CA ASN A 247 -12.76 -14.99 -18.50
C ASN A 247 -12.27 -14.74 -17.08
N GLY A 248 -11.02 -14.32 -16.93
CA GLY A 248 -10.42 -14.03 -15.64
C GLY A 248 -10.87 -12.67 -15.08
N ILE A 249 -10.88 -12.58 -13.76
CA ILE A 249 -10.90 -11.35 -12.98
C ILE A 249 -9.81 -11.43 -11.91
N ALA A 250 -9.07 -10.34 -11.71
CA ALA A 250 -8.00 -10.26 -10.73
C ALA A 250 -7.97 -8.86 -10.10
N TYR A 251 -7.06 -8.63 -9.16
CA TYR A 251 -6.94 -7.35 -8.46
C TYR A 251 -5.48 -6.96 -8.21
N THR A 252 -5.25 -5.65 -8.09
CA THR A 252 -3.93 -5.05 -7.89
C THR A 252 -4.05 -3.65 -7.28
N PRO A 253 -2.98 -3.05 -6.71
CA PRO A 253 -2.94 -1.61 -6.46
C PRO A 253 -3.02 -0.81 -7.76
N PHE A 254 -3.74 0.31 -7.77
CA PHE A 254 -3.87 1.18 -8.95
C PHE A 254 -2.51 1.73 -9.40
N TYR A 255 -1.68 2.16 -8.46
CA TYR A 255 -0.33 2.62 -8.76
C TYR A 255 0.51 1.56 -9.50
N TYR A 256 0.38 0.28 -9.09
CA TYR A 256 1.10 -0.79 -9.77
C TYR A 256 0.62 -0.99 -11.22
N TYR A 257 -0.68 -0.89 -11.44
CA TYR A 257 -1.30 -0.94 -12.77
C TYR A 257 -0.91 0.27 -13.64
N ASP A 258 -1.14 1.50 -13.13
CA ASP A 258 -1.02 2.75 -13.90
C ASP A 258 0.43 3.16 -14.14
N THR A 259 1.33 2.91 -13.17
CA THR A 259 2.69 3.46 -13.17
C THR A 259 3.77 2.40 -13.39
N ILE A 260 3.65 1.23 -12.75
CA ILE A 260 4.71 0.22 -12.78
C ILE A 260 4.56 -0.72 -13.98
N VAL A 261 3.37 -1.26 -14.22
CA VAL A 261 3.10 -2.12 -15.38
C VAL A 261 2.84 -1.27 -16.61
N ASN A 262 1.85 -0.39 -16.55
CA ASN A 262 1.53 0.61 -17.56
C ASN A 262 1.58 0.05 -19.02
N ASP A 263 0.80 -1.00 -19.25
CA ASP A 263 0.66 -1.65 -20.57
C ASP A 263 -0.80 -2.03 -20.85
N ASP A 264 -1.05 -2.62 -22.00
CA ASP A 264 -2.38 -2.96 -22.52
C ASP A 264 -2.80 -4.43 -22.34
N ARG A 265 -2.04 -5.20 -21.53
CA ARG A 265 -2.35 -6.62 -21.28
C ARG A 265 -3.62 -6.83 -20.48
N THR A 266 -4.00 -5.84 -19.69
CA THR A 266 -5.19 -5.90 -18.82
C THR A 266 -5.98 -4.60 -18.89
N GLU A 267 -7.26 -4.68 -18.60
CA GLU A 267 -8.18 -3.55 -18.54
C GLU A 267 -8.70 -3.38 -17.12
N VAL A 268 -8.61 -2.16 -16.57
CA VAL A 268 -9.19 -1.83 -15.27
C VAL A 268 -10.68 -1.61 -15.40
N ILE A 269 -11.46 -2.13 -14.45
CA ILE A 269 -12.92 -1.95 -14.44
C ILE A 269 -13.37 -0.99 -13.33
N GLY A 270 -14.49 -0.29 -13.58
CA GLY A 270 -15.13 0.56 -12.60
C GLY A 270 -15.85 -0.24 -11.51
N ILE A 271 -16.05 0.39 -10.37
CA ILE A 271 -16.85 -0.14 -9.26
C ILE A 271 -17.95 0.84 -8.92
N ASN A 272 -19.19 0.35 -8.86
CA ASN A 272 -20.40 1.17 -8.61
C ASN A 272 -20.52 2.35 -9.60
N GLY A 273 -20.10 2.19 -10.85
CA GLY A 273 -20.15 3.22 -11.89
C GLY A 273 -18.98 4.21 -11.86
N VAL A 274 -18.00 4.05 -10.97
CA VAL A 274 -16.82 4.92 -10.89
C VAL A 274 -15.61 4.16 -11.40
N THR A 275 -15.01 4.65 -12.49
CA THR A 275 -13.76 4.13 -13.02
C THR A 275 -12.59 4.69 -12.19
N PRO A 276 -11.63 3.86 -11.75
CA PRO A 276 -10.47 4.34 -11.02
C PRO A 276 -9.53 5.10 -11.94
N ASP A 277 -9.23 6.33 -11.57
CA ASP A 277 -8.20 7.18 -12.15
C ASP A 277 -7.63 8.12 -11.06
N LYS A 278 -6.59 8.89 -11.39
CA LYS A 278 -5.96 9.79 -10.41
C LYS A 278 -6.93 10.79 -9.81
N SER A 279 -7.89 11.29 -10.59
CA SER A 279 -8.89 12.25 -10.11
C SER A 279 -9.90 11.61 -9.15
N THR A 280 -10.44 10.43 -9.51
CA THR A 280 -11.42 9.72 -8.69
C THR A 280 -10.81 9.16 -7.41
N ILE A 281 -9.50 8.90 -7.40
CA ILE A 281 -8.74 8.51 -6.20
C ILE A 281 -8.45 9.76 -5.35
N GLU A 282 -8.00 10.85 -5.95
CA GLU A 282 -7.69 12.09 -5.24
C GLU A 282 -8.89 12.63 -4.48
N ASN A 283 -10.07 12.68 -5.13
CA ASN A 283 -11.31 13.20 -4.56
C ASN A 283 -12.12 12.16 -3.76
N ASN A 284 -11.59 10.94 -3.57
CA ASN A 284 -12.22 9.83 -2.86
C ASN A 284 -13.59 9.37 -3.43
N SER A 285 -13.88 9.61 -4.71
CA SER A 285 -15.11 9.12 -5.33
C SER A 285 -15.03 7.63 -5.73
N TYR A 286 -13.82 7.10 -5.97
CA TYR A 286 -13.65 5.66 -6.17
C TYR A 286 -13.81 4.90 -4.84
N PRO A 287 -14.56 3.78 -4.79
CA PRO A 287 -14.95 3.15 -3.51
C PRO A 287 -13.80 2.54 -2.71
N TYR A 288 -12.71 2.15 -3.36
CA TYR A 288 -11.60 1.43 -2.72
C TYR A 288 -10.30 2.25 -2.74
N VAL A 289 -10.41 3.54 -2.39
CA VAL A 289 -9.22 4.35 -2.11
C VAL A 289 -8.49 3.79 -0.89
N THR A 290 -7.18 3.72 -0.98
CA THR A 290 -6.30 3.20 0.07
C THR A 290 -5.16 4.18 0.31
N GLU A 291 -4.44 3.96 1.41
CA GLU A 291 -3.30 4.79 1.78
C GLU A 291 -1.99 4.01 1.68
N VAL A 292 -0.95 4.72 1.30
CA VAL A 292 0.44 4.30 1.44
C VAL A 292 0.93 4.83 2.79
N MET A 293 1.47 3.93 3.61
CA MET A 293 1.87 4.23 4.98
C MET A 293 3.39 4.27 5.11
N ALA A 294 3.93 5.26 5.79
CA ALA A 294 5.26 5.18 6.38
C ALA A 294 5.14 4.68 7.82
N SER A 295 6.01 3.78 8.25
CA SER A 295 5.99 3.24 9.60
C SER A 295 7.40 3.09 10.17
N VAL A 296 7.53 3.39 11.47
CA VAL A 296 8.73 3.17 12.30
C VAL A 296 8.32 2.51 13.60
N ARG A 297 9.26 1.95 14.34
CA ARG A 297 8.99 1.51 15.72
C ARG A 297 8.67 2.70 16.61
N ALA A 298 7.75 2.52 17.55
CA ALA A 298 7.36 3.60 18.48
C ALA A 298 8.48 3.99 19.45
N ASP A 299 9.42 3.08 19.72
CA ASP A 299 10.60 3.27 20.57
C ASP A 299 11.82 3.83 19.80
N VAL A 300 11.65 4.22 18.53
CA VAL A 300 12.71 4.82 17.71
C VAL A 300 13.26 6.09 18.36
N ASP A 301 14.58 6.24 18.36
CA ASP A 301 15.20 7.49 18.80
C ASP A 301 14.75 8.67 17.93
N LYS A 302 14.12 9.68 18.56
CA LYS A 302 13.63 10.87 17.86
C LYS A 302 14.74 11.78 17.31
N GLY A 303 15.98 11.55 17.70
CA GLY A 303 17.17 12.16 17.09
C GLY A 303 17.72 11.40 15.89
N SER A 304 17.21 10.20 15.59
CA SER A 304 17.68 9.38 14.48
C SER A 304 17.22 9.90 13.12
N THR A 305 17.99 9.55 12.09
CA THR A 305 17.64 9.85 10.69
C THR A 305 16.37 9.10 10.23
N ALA A 306 16.08 7.94 10.81
CA ALA A 306 14.85 7.19 10.55
C ALA A 306 13.61 7.96 11.02
N TYR A 307 13.61 8.46 12.25
CA TYR A 307 12.49 9.25 12.76
C TYR A 307 12.37 10.59 12.03
N GLN A 308 13.49 11.23 11.71
CA GLN A 308 13.51 12.46 10.91
C GLN A 308 12.82 12.25 9.55
N LEU A 309 13.19 11.19 8.80
CA LEU A 309 12.59 10.88 7.50
C LEU A 309 11.10 10.55 7.65
N PHE A 310 10.73 9.75 8.64
CA PHE A 310 9.34 9.43 8.96
C PHE A 310 8.53 10.71 9.21
N TYR A 311 9.01 11.61 10.07
CA TYR A 311 8.36 12.87 10.38
C TYR A 311 8.19 13.75 9.14
N GLN A 312 9.23 13.88 8.31
CA GLN A 312 9.21 14.67 7.09
C GLN A 312 8.21 14.13 6.07
N LEU A 313 8.09 12.81 5.94
CA LEU A 313 7.06 12.16 5.11
C LEU A 313 5.67 12.43 5.67
N ALA A 314 5.46 12.19 6.96
CA ALA A 314 4.16 12.35 7.63
C ALA A 314 3.65 13.80 7.61
N THR A 315 4.55 14.78 7.65
CA THR A 315 4.21 16.22 7.58
C THR A 315 4.23 16.81 6.18
N GLY A 316 4.39 15.98 5.14
CA GLY A 316 4.34 16.41 3.74
C GLY A 316 5.56 17.15 3.22
N GLN A 317 6.65 17.26 3.99
CA GLN A 317 7.87 17.95 3.53
C GLN A 317 8.48 17.29 2.27
N HIS A 318 8.17 16.01 2.02
CA HIS A 318 8.59 15.28 0.82
C HIS A 318 7.47 15.04 -0.21
N ASN A 319 6.36 15.79 -0.13
CA ASN A 319 5.25 15.69 -1.09
C ASN A 319 5.70 15.87 -2.55
N GLY A 320 6.74 16.68 -2.80
CA GLY A 320 7.34 16.82 -4.13
C GLY A 320 7.89 15.49 -4.66
N ILE A 321 8.60 14.72 -3.82
CA ILE A 321 9.15 13.41 -4.18
C ILE A 321 8.03 12.36 -4.31
N VAL A 322 7.04 12.39 -3.42
CA VAL A 322 5.86 11.51 -3.49
C VAL A 322 5.14 11.73 -4.83
N LYS A 323 4.90 12.98 -5.22
CA LYS A 323 4.28 13.31 -6.50
C LYS A 323 5.16 12.92 -7.71
N GLU A 324 6.47 13.13 -7.62
CA GLU A 324 7.43 12.70 -8.65
C GLU A 324 7.41 11.19 -8.85
N SER A 325 7.19 10.42 -7.80
CA SER A 325 7.05 8.96 -7.89
C SER A 325 5.80 8.51 -8.63
N GLY A 326 4.83 9.39 -8.87
CA GLY A 326 3.55 9.10 -9.52
C GLY A 326 2.40 8.82 -8.56
N TYR A 327 2.64 8.77 -7.26
CA TYR A 327 1.60 8.66 -6.25
C TYR A 327 0.79 9.96 -6.10
N ILE A 328 -0.42 9.83 -5.59
CA ILE A 328 -1.29 10.94 -5.22
C ILE A 328 -0.98 11.32 -3.78
N ILE A 329 -0.71 12.61 -3.53
CA ILE A 329 -0.40 13.09 -2.17
C ILE A 329 -1.64 13.07 -1.27
N CYS A 330 -1.44 12.80 0.02
CA CYS A 330 -2.43 13.14 1.06
C CYS A 330 -2.40 14.67 1.25
N LYS A 331 -3.56 15.33 1.10
CA LYS A 331 -3.68 16.77 1.37
C LYS A 331 -3.76 17.00 2.86
#